data_43fdaf29003e36166fb8cb6075db7896
#
_entry.id   43fdaf29003e36166fb8cb6075db7896
#
_cell.length_a   1.000
_cell.length_b   1.000
_cell.length_c   1.000
_cell.angle_alpha   90.00
_cell.angle_beta   90.00
_cell.angle_gamma   90.00
#
_symmetry.space_group_name_H-M   'P 1'
#
loop_
_entity.id
_entity.type
_entity.pdbx_description
1 polymer ?
#
loop_
_entity_poly.entity_id
_entity_poly.type
_entity_poly.pdbx_seq_one_letter_code
_entity_poly.pdbx_strand_id
1 'polypeptide(L)'
;MKMQRVTSPHLNEPAPGTWSNCRVYGNQVFIAGMTAGDGQGGVLGDGSTYSQAQEIFTKIKHLIEAAGGKMNDIIRVDIYVTDIKQREEVWKARREFFTGDFPTSTLVEVRALATPQLVVEVNAIGFLGEGA
;
A
#
# COMPACT_ATOMS: atom_id res chain seq x y z
N MET A 1 14.53 -21.87 -4.72
CA MET A 1 13.83 -20.56 -4.87
C MET A 1 14.11 -19.73 -3.63
N LYS A 2 14.53 -18.50 -3.78
CA LYS A 2 14.89 -17.64 -2.66
C LYS A 2 13.95 -16.44 -2.58
N MET A 3 13.75 -15.96 -1.35
CA MET A 3 13.04 -14.71 -1.14
C MET A 3 13.90 -13.55 -1.64
N GLN A 4 13.30 -12.63 -2.37
CA GLN A 4 13.98 -11.45 -2.90
C GLN A 4 13.37 -10.18 -2.32
N ARG A 5 14.22 -9.18 -2.13
CA ARG A 5 13.78 -7.83 -1.78
C ARG A 5 13.58 -7.04 -3.06
N VAL A 6 12.44 -6.38 -3.18
CA VAL A 6 12.12 -5.55 -4.34
C VAL A 6 12.11 -4.09 -3.89
N THR A 7 12.77 -3.24 -4.66
CA THR A 7 12.81 -1.80 -4.42
C THR A 7 12.29 -1.06 -5.65
N SER A 8 11.83 0.17 -5.45
CA SER A 8 11.38 1.05 -6.52
C SER A 8 12.07 2.40 -6.38
N PRO A 9 12.51 3.02 -7.49
CA PRO A 9 13.10 4.36 -7.42
C PRO A 9 12.09 5.43 -7.01
N HIS A 10 10.80 5.10 -7.01
CA HIS A 10 9.72 6.03 -6.63
C HIS A 10 9.43 6.05 -5.13
N LEU A 11 10.03 5.15 -4.36
CA LEU A 11 9.82 5.08 -2.91
C LEU A 11 11.14 5.19 -2.16
N ASN A 12 11.07 5.81 -0.98
CA ASN A 12 12.19 5.78 -0.05
C ASN A 12 12.29 4.39 0.58
N GLU A 13 13.51 3.88 0.71
CA GLU A 13 13.76 2.63 1.41
C GLU A 13 13.83 2.90 2.92
N PRO A 14 13.31 1.99 3.75
CA PRO A 14 13.48 2.10 5.19
C PRO A 14 14.96 1.95 5.57
N ALA A 15 15.30 2.46 6.74
CA ALA A 15 16.66 2.36 7.26
C ALA A 15 17.11 0.89 7.35
N PRO A 16 18.40 0.60 7.17
CA PRO A 16 18.90 -0.78 7.33
C PRO A 16 18.56 -1.34 8.70
N GLY A 17 18.18 -2.64 8.73
CA GLY A 17 17.86 -3.32 9.98
C GLY A 17 16.45 -3.05 10.52
N THR A 18 15.55 -2.45 9.71
CA THR A 18 14.15 -2.19 10.09
C THR A 18 13.20 -3.17 9.41
N TRP A 19 12.81 -2.90 8.16
CA TRP A 19 11.91 -3.77 7.40
C TRP A 19 12.21 -3.66 5.91
N SER A 20 11.54 -4.49 5.10
CA SER A 20 11.53 -4.37 3.64
C SER A 20 10.16 -3.86 3.21
N ASN A 21 10.13 -2.94 2.25
CA ASN A 21 8.87 -2.48 1.67
C ASN A 21 8.18 -3.59 0.89
N CYS A 22 8.96 -4.44 0.21
CA CYS A 22 8.41 -5.48 -0.65
C CYS A 22 9.35 -6.68 -0.69
N ARG A 23 8.77 -7.87 -0.50
CA ARG A 23 9.48 -9.14 -0.64
C ARG A 23 8.70 -10.03 -1.60
N VAL A 24 9.43 -10.85 -2.37
CA VAL A 24 8.85 -11.79 -3.32
C VAL A 24 9.41 -13.18 -3.05
N TYR A 25 8.53 -14.17 -3.08
CA TYR A 25 8.92 -15.58 -3.06
C TYR A 25 8.13 -16.30 -4.15
N GLY A 26 8.84 -16.84 -5.16
CA GLY A 26 8.15 -17.37 -6.32
C GLY A 26 7.39 -16.26 -7.05
N ASN A 27 6.07 -16.44 -7.20
CA ASN A 27 5.20 -15.41 -7.74
C ASN A 27 4.41 -14.65 -6.65
N GLN A 28 4.66 -14.95 -5.38
CA GLN A 28 3.93 -14.34 -4.27
C GLN A 28 4.65 -13.06 -3.81
N VAL A 29 3.88 -11.97 -3.74
CA VAL A 29 4.39 -10.64 -3.39
C VAL A 29 3.79 -10.20 -2.07
N PHE A 30 4.67 -9.72 -1.18
CA PHE A 30 4.28 -9.18 0.12
C PHE A 30 4.71 -7.72 0.17
N ILE A 31 3.76 -6.83 0.40
CA ILE A 31 3.99 -5.39 0.49
C ILE A 31 3.67 -4.94 1.91
N ALA A 32 4.64 -4.32 2.55
CA ALA A 32 4.52 -3.79 3.91
C ALA A 32 3.48 -2.68 3.98
N GLY A 33 3.09 -2.31 5.18
CA GLY A 33 2.18 -1.20 5.40
C GLY A 33 2.72 0.09 4.81
N MET A 34 2.01 0.64 3.81
CA MET A 34 2.34 1.90 3.17
C MET A 34 1.53 3.01 3.78
N THR A 35 2.16 4.14 3.99
CA THR A 35 1.52 5.38 4.42
C THR A 35 1.81 6.48 3.40
N ALA A 36 1.14 7.62 3.55
CA ALA A 36 1.41 8.79 2.71
C ALA A 36 2.59 9.64 3.21
N GLY A 37 3.42 9.10 4.10
CA GLY A 37 4.61 9.79 4.58
C GLY A 37 5.58 10.10 3.45
N ASP A 38 6.21 11.28 3.51
CA ASP A 38 7.13 11.74 2.48
C ASP A 38 8.60 11.36 2.77
N GLY A 39 8.84 10.65 3.87
CA GLY A 39 10.18 10.27 4.29
C GLY A 39 10.95 11.35 5.04
N GLN A 40 10.35 12.53 5.26
CA GLN A 40 10.97 13.67 5.93
C GLN A 40 10.09 14.25 7.03
N GLY A 41 9.19 13.42 7.57
CA GLY A 41 8.30 13.82 8.66
C GLY A 41 7.01 14.49 8.20
N GLY A 42 6.81 14.66 6.91
CA GLY A 42 5.61 15.24 6.32
C GLY A 42 4.73 14.22 5.64
N VAL A 43 3.71 14.70 4.96
CA VAL A 43 2.70 13.90 4.27
C VAL A 43 2.62 14.34 2.82
N LEU A 44 2.62 13.37 1.90
CA LEU A 44 2.38 13.63 0.48
C LEU A 44 0.92 14.04 0.27
N GLY A 45 0.67 14.87 -0.76
CA GLY A 45 -0.67 15.33 -1.08
C GLY A 45 -1.18 16.39 -0.12
N ASP A 46 -2.51 16.50 0.01
CA ASP A 46 -3.15 17.56 0.80
C ASP A 46 -3.45 17.16 2.26
N GLY A 47 -3.09 15.95 2.66
CA GLY A 47 -3.29 15.45 4.02
C GLY A 47 -4.66 14.85 4.30
N SER A 48 -5.63 14.97 3.39
CA SER A 48 -6.94 14.36 3.57
C SER A 48 -6.87 12.83 3.47
N THR A 49 -7.87 12.15 4.02
CA THR A 49 -7.96 10.69 3.94
C THR A 49 -7.94 10.21 2.49
N TYR A 50 -8.70 10.85 1.61
CA TYR A 50 -8.74 10.50 0.20
C TYR A 50 -7.35 10.66 -0.45
N SER A 51 -6.69 11.80 -0.25
CA SER A 51 -5.37 12.06 -0.81
C SER A 51 -4.34 11.08 -0.27
N GLN A 52 -4.36 10.79 1.02
CA GLN A 52 -3.44 9.80 1.59
C GLN A 52 -3.66 8.41 1.00
N ALA A 53 -4.92 8.00 0.83
CA ALA A 53 -5.21 6.71 0.21
C ALA A 53 -4.71 6.66 -1.24
N GLN A 54 -4.88 7.73 -2.02
CA GLN A 54 -4.33 7.81 -3.39
C GLN A 54 -2.82 7.65 -3.39
N GLU A 55 -2.12 8.35 -2.52
CA GLU A 55 -0.66 8.26 -2.41
C GLU A 55 -0.20 6.85 -2.02
N ILE A 56 -0.93 6.21 -1.11
CA ILE A 56 -0.63 4.85 -0.67
C ILE A 56 -0.81 3.85 -1.82
N PHE A 57 -1.95 3.89 -2.53
CA PHE A 57 -2.16 2.97 -3.64
C PHE A 57 -1.19 3.23 -4.78
N THR A 58 -0.73 4.47 -4.97
CA THR A 58 0.33 4.79 -5.92
C THR A 58 1.64 4.10 -5.51
N LYS A 59 2.00 4.12 -4.23
CA LYS A 59 3.18 3.41 -3.74
C LYS A 59 3.06 1.90 -3.97
N ILE A 60 1.91 1.33 -3.65
CA ILE A 60 1.65 -0.10 -3.87
C ILE A 60 1.80 -0.43 -5.36
N LYS A 61 1.27 0.42 -6.24
CA LYS A 61 1.41 0.24 -7.68
C LYS A 61 2.87 0.25 -8.10
N HIS A 62 3.67 1.18 -7.62
CA HIS A 62 5.10 1.22 -7.92
C HIS A 62 5.81 -0.05 -7.46
N LEU A 63 5.47 -0.57 -6.29
CA LEU A 63 6.10 -1.79 -5.77
C LEU A 63 5.69 -3.03 -6.54
N ILE A 64 4.41 -3.21 -6.85
CA ILE A 64 3.97 -4.39 -7.61
C ILE A 64 4.55 -4.35 -9.04
N GLU A 65 4.66 -3.18 -9.64
CA GLU A 65 5.26 -3.02 -10.97
C GLU A 65 6.77 -3.30 -10.92
N ALA A 66 7.46 -2.83 -9.89
CA ALA A 66 8.88 -3.14 -9.68
C ALA A 66 9.10 -4.64 -9.49
N ALA A 67 8.15 -5.36 -8.93
CA ALA A 67 8.19 -6.80 -8.78
C ALA A 67 7.89 -7.55 -10.08
N GLY A 68 7.47 -6.84 -11.14
CA GLY A 68 7.14 -7.44 -12.43
C GLY A 68 5.65 -7.71 -12.64
N GLY A 69 4.79 -7.15 -11.79
CA GLY A 69 3.35 -7.35 -11.86
C GLY A 69 2.57 -6.08 -12.19
N LYS A 70 1.30 -6.11 -11.85
CA LYS A 70 0.36 -5.00 -12.05
C LYS A 70 -0.64 -4.95 -10.89
N MET A 71 -1.39 -3.87 -10.77
CA MET A 71 -2.31 -3.69 -9.65
C MET A 71 -3.31 -4.85 -9.51
N ASN A 72 -3.82 -5.38 -10.61
CA ASN A 72 -4.79 -6.49 -10.54
C ASN A 72 -4.15 -7.82 -10.12
N ASP A 73 -2.84 -7.89 -9.93
CA ASP A 73 -2.19 -9.04 -9.29
C ASP A 73 -2.35 -9.02 -7.77
N ILE A 74 -2.77 -7.90 -7.20
CA ILE A 74 -3.05 -7.80 -5.75
C ILE A 74 -4.32 -8.56 -5.45
N ILE A 75 -4.25 -9.51 -4.51
CA ILE A 75 -5.40 -10.31 -4.11
C ILE A 75 -6.00 -9.87 -2.78
N ARG A 76 -5.19 -9.25 -1.92
CA ARG A 76 -5.63 -8.87 -0.58
C ARG A 76 -5.03 -7.53 -0.19
N VAL A 77 -5.87 -6.68 0.39
CA VAL A 77 -5.43 -5.46 1.08
C VAL A 77 -6.01 -5.45 2.49
N ASP A 78 -5.21 -5.03 3.45
CA ASP A 78 -5.64 -4.73 4.80
C ASP A 78 -5.45 -3.23 5.01
N ILE A 79 -6.51 -2.55 5.45
CA ILE A 79 -6.58 -1.10 5.52
C ILE A 79 -6.80 -0.70 6.97
N TYR A 80 -5.98 0.23 7.44
CA TYR A 80 -6.03 0.76 8.79
C TYR A 80 -6.31 2.25 8.70
N VAL A 81 -7.37 2.72 9.36
CA VAL A 81 -7.71 4.15 9.39
C VAL A 81 -7.81 4.64 10.83
N THR A 82 -7.53 5.91 11.04
CA THR A 82 -7.66 6.51 12.38
C THR A 82 -9.07 7.04 12.64
N ASP A 83 -9.90 7.17 11.59
CA ASP A 83 -11.30 7.59 11.71
C ASP A 83 -12.17 6.76 10.75
N ILE A 84 -12.93 5.82 11.31
CA ILE A 84 -13.79 4.92 10.52
C ILE A 84 -14.87 5.67 9.72
N LYS A 85 -15.23 6.87 10.14
CA LYS A 85 -16.19 7.69 9.40
C LYS A 85 -15.69 8.12 8.03
N GLN A 86 -14.36 8.07 7.82
CA GLN A 86 -13.71 8.42 6.55
C GLN A 86 -13.50 7.22 5.63
N ARG A 87 -14.07 6.06 5.95
CA ARG A 87 -13.84 4.82 5.17
C ARG A 87 -14.24 4.95 3.70
N GLU A 88 -15.29 5.71 3.41
CA GLU A 88 -15.73 5.88 2.01
C GLU A 88 -14.73 6.67 1.18
N GLU A 89 -13.95 7.54 1.79
CA GLU A 89 -12.89 8.28 1.12
C GLU A 89 -11.76 7.34 0.68
N VAL A 90 -11.46 6.31 1.49
CA VAL A 90 -10.50 5.26 1.12
C VAL A 90 -11.07 4.44 -0.04
N TRP A 91 -12.34 4.05 0.03
CA TRP A 91 -12.99 3.27 -1.02
C TRP A 91 -13.00 4.02 -2.36
N LYS A 92 -13.24 5.33 -2.30
CA LYS A 92 -13.20 6.18 -3.48
C LYS A 92 -11.83 6.14 -4.17
N ALA A 93 -10.75 6.27 -3.40
CA ALA A 93 -9.40 6.17 -3.93
C ALA A 93 -9.14 4.76 -4.51
N ARG A 94 -9.55 3.71 -3.78
CA ARG A 94 -9.34 2.32 -4.21
C ARG A 94 -9.95 2.06 -5.58
N ARG A 95 -11.14 2.61 -5.85
CA ARG A 95 -11.82 2.43 -7.14
C ARG A 95 -11.01 2.96 -8.32
N GLU A 96 -10.07 3.86 -8.08
CA GLU A 96 -9.23 4.43 -9.14
C GLU A 96 -8.07 3.51 -9.54
N PHE A 97 -7.79 2.46 -8.75
CA PHE A 97 -6.60 1.63 -8.93
C PHE A 97 -6.89 0.18 -9.34
N PHE A 98 -8.10 -0.29 -9.17
CA PHE A 98 -8.48 -1.67 -9.48
C PHE A 98 -9.62 -1.73 -10.47
N THR A 99 -9.68 -2.85 -11.20
CA THR A 99 -10.78 -3.15 -12.13
C THR A 99 -11.21 -4.60 -11.96
N GLY A 100 -12.39 -4.94 -12.48
CA GLY A 100 -12.90 -6.31 -12.40
C GLY A 100 -13.23 -6.72 -10.98
N ASP A 101 -12.77 -7.89 -10.58
CA ASP A 101 -12.90 -8.35 -9.20
C ASP A 101 -11.82 -7.69 -8.36
N PHE A 102 -12.24 -6.86 -7.43
CA PHE A 102 -11.34 -6.16 -6.53
C PHE A 102 -10.69 -7.13 -5.54
N PRO A 103 -9.52 -6.79 -4.97
CA PRO A 103 -8.92 -7.65 -3.94
C PRO A 103 -9.85 -7.81 -2.74
N THR A 104 -9.66 -8.92 -2.02
CA THR A 104 -10.27 -9.03 -0.69
C THR A 104 -9.78 -7.87 0.16
N SER A 105 -10.65 -7.32 0.99
CA SER A 105 -10.34 -6.11 1.73
C SER A 105 -10.92 -6.16 3.13
N THR A 106 -10.07 -5.88 4.10
CA THR A 106 -10.48 -5.63 5.48
C THR A 106 -10.10 -4.18 5.82
N LEU A 107 -11.02 -3.46 6.44
CA LEU A 107 -10.77 -2.09 6.89
C LEU A 107 -11.19 -1.96 8.35
N VAL A 108 -10.28 -1.50 9.19
CA VAL A 108 -10.52 -1.32 10.63
C VAL A 108 -10.02 0.03 11.07
N GLU A 109 -10.65 0.55 12.13
CA GLU A 109 -10.14 1.73 12.81
C GLU A 109 -9.06 1.32 13.79
N VAL A 110 -7.98 2.09 13.83
CA VAL A 110 -6.90 1.93 14.80
C VAL A 110 -6.75 3.23 15.58
N ARG A 111 -6.20 3.13 16.79
CA ARG A 111 -6.03 4.29 17.65
C ARG A 111 -5.08 5.32 17.07
N ALA A 112 -4.00 4.88 16.43
CA ALA A 112 -2.98 5.76 15.89
C ALA A 112 -2.13 5.01 14.87
N LEU A 113 -1.52 5.77 13.98
CA LEU A 113 -0.44 5.33 13.10
C LEU A 113 0.87 5.96 13.55
N ALA A 114 1.93 5.86 12.75
CA ALA A 114 3.27 6.25 13.17
C ALA A 114 3.39 7.73 13.58
N THR A 115 2.64 8.61 12.92
CA THR A 115 2.56 10.04 13.30
C THR A 115 1.12 10.52 13.27
N PRO A 116 0.79 11.64 13.96
CA PRO A 116 -0.59 12.13 14.00
C PRO A 116 -1.14 12.56 12.64
N GLN A 117 -0.30 12.96 11.69
CA GLN A 117 -0.74 13.37 10.37
C GLN A 117 -1.15 12.20 9.49
N LEU A 118 -0.65 11.00 9.77
CA LEU A 118 -0.98 9.80 9.00
C LEU A 118 -2.32 9.25 9.48
N VAL A 119 -3.26 9.13 8.55
CA VAL A 119 -4.65 8.72 8.87
C VAL A 119 -5.06 7.43 8.17
N VAL A 120 -4.23 6.94 7.23
CA VAL A 120 -4.46 5.68 6.51
C VAL A 120 -3.15 4.92 6.39
N GLU A 121 -3.22 3.60 6.50
CA GLU A 121 -2.13 2.69 6.17
C GLU A 121 -2.71 1.45 5.48
N VAL A 122 -2.02 0.93 4.47
CA VAL A 122 -2.47 -0.26 3.72
C VAL A 122 -1.29 -1.16 3.46
N ASN A 123 -1.46 -2.46 3.75
CA ASN A 123 -0.54 -3.50 3.28
C ASN A 123 -1.24 -4.38 2.26
N ALA A 124 -0.46 -5.11 1.46
CA ALA A 124 -1.02 -5.88 0.36
C ALA A 124 -0.27 -7.19 0.13
N ILE A 125 -0.99 -8.17 -0.42
CA ILE A 125 -0.44 -9.44 -0.91
C ILE A 125 -0.92 -9.63 -2.34
N GLY A 126 -0.02 -10.13 -3.20
CA GLY A 126 -0.36 -10.38 -4.60
C GLY A 126 0.31 -11.64 -5.13
N PHE A 127 -0.10 -12.00 -6.35
CA PHE A 127 0.48 -13.12 -7.10
C PHE A 127 0.80 -12.62 -8.50
N LEU A 128 2.09 -12.55 -8.83
CA LEU A 128 2.56 -12.02 -10.12
C LEU A 128 1.99 -12.81 -11.29
N GLY A 129 1.41 -12.09 -12.24
CA GLY A 129 0.89 -12.67 -13.48
C GLY A 129 -0.47 -13.34 -13.37
N GLU A 130 -1.10 -13.32 -12.21
CA GLU A 130 -2.37 -14.03 -11.99
C GLU A 130 -3.60 -13.11 -12.04
N GLY A 131 -3.40 -11.81 -12.05
CA GLY A 131 -4.49 -10.84 -12.16
C GLY A 131 -5.05 -10.71 -13.58
N ALA A 132 -6.31 -10.30 -13.67
CA ALA A 132 -6.98 -10.09 -14.95
C ALA A 132 -6.44 -8.87 -15.72
#